data_f9079fba15fd918c5cc99026732ea103
#
_entry.id   f9079fba15fd918c5cc99026732ea103
#
_cell.length_a   1.000
_cell.length_b   1.000
_cell.length_c   1.000
_cell.angle_alpha   90.00
_cell.angle_beta   90.00
_cell.angle_gamma   90.00
#
_symmetry.space_group_name_H-M   'P 1'
#
loop_
_entity.id
_entity.type
_entity.pdbx_description
1 polymer ?
#
loop_
_entity_poly.entity_id
_entity_poly.type
_entity_poly.pdbx_seq_one_letter_code
_entity_poly.pdbx_strand_id
1 'polypeptide(L)'
;MCVSELTRQTVIHQYYQDPRKVFTVHNAVYPLKKEWQDIPRPDHRGKEKVVTFLGRITMQKGPEYFIEAANMVLHRTRNIRFCMAGSGDMLDQMIYLAAERGIADRFHFPGFMRGKEVYECLKDSDVYVMPSVSEPFGISPLEAMQCGTPSIISKQSGCAEILTNCIKMDYWDIHALADAIYSICCNESLFDYLAVEGKKDF
;
A
#
# COMPACT_ATOMS: atom_id res chain seq x y z
N MET A 1 11.97 8.17 21.72
CA MET A 1 11.10 7.05 21.33
C MET A 1 10.95 7.07 19.81
N CYS A 2 11.11 5.93 19.13
CA CYS A 2 11.02 5.77 17.69
C CYS A 2 9.88 4.81 17.35
N VAL A 3 9.25 5.02 16.19
CA VAL A 3 8.07 4.23 15.77
C VAL A 3 8.42 2.89 15.10
N SER A 4 9.71 2.67 14.82
CA SER A 4 10.24 1.43 14.22
C SER A 4 11.71 1.27 14.59
N GLU A 5 12.24 0.06 14.43
CA GLU A 5 13.67 -0.19 14.57
C GLU A 5 14.46 0.50 13.44
N LEU A 6 13.91 0.54 12.24
CA LEU A 6 14.46 1.33 11.13
C LEU A 6 14.70 2.79 11.53
N THR A 7 13.71 3.43 12.13
CA THR A 7 13.83 4.82 12.63
C THR A 7 14.80 4.90 13.80
N ARG A 8 14.80 3.90 14.69
CA ARG A 8 15.74 3.85 15.82
C ARG A 8 17.19 3.79 15.34
N GLN A 9 17.50 2.94 14.38
CA GLN A 9 18.85 2.84 13.81
C GLN A 9 19.28 4.15 13.14
N THR A 10 18.36 4.80 12.42
CA THR A 10 18.61 6.14 11.85
C THR A 10 18.99 7.15 12.92
N VAL A 11 18.23 7.20 14.04
CA VAL A 11 18.49 8.13 15.15
C VAL A 11 19.83 7.85 15.83
N ILE A 12 20.18 6.59 16.03
CA ILE A 12 21.44 6.20 16.65
C ILE A 12 22.62 6.55 15.72
N HIS A 13 22.58 6.14 14.45
CA HIS A 13 23.73 6.23 13.55
C HIS A 13 23.88 7.59 12.88
N GLN A 14 22.78 8.22 12.47
CA GLN A 14 22.85 9.51 11.77
C GLN A 14 22.85 10.71 12.72
N TYR A 15 22.17 10.60 13.87
CA TYR A 15 22.11 11.67 14.87
C TYR A 15 22.97 11.38 16.10
N TYR A 16 23.77 10.31 16.07
CA TYR A 16 24.76 9.95 17.11
C TYR A 16 24.16 9.90 18.52
N GLN A 17 22.92 9.39 18.66
CA GLN A 17 22.28 9.29 19.95
C GLN A 17 22.74 8.04 20.70
N ASP A 18 22.79 8.13 22.04
CA ASP A 18 23.10 6.98 22.91
C ASP A 18 22.04 5.87 22.74
N PRO A 19 22.42 4.66 22.27
CA PRO A 19 21.48 3.55 22.03
C PRO A 19 20.63 3.18 23.27
N ARG A 20 21.16 3.44 24.50
CA ARG A 20 20.46 3.15 25.77
C ARG A 20 19.31 4.12 26.04
N LYS A 21 19.25 5.25 25.33
CA LYS A 21 18.22 6.29 25.49
C LYS A 21 17.17 6.26 24.38
N VAL A 22 17.37 5.42 23.35
CA VAL A 22 16.47 5.33 22.20
C VAL A 22 15.74 4.00 22.20
N PHE A 23 14.42 4.06 22.31
CA PHE A 23 13.54 2.90 22.40
C PHE A 23 12.58 2.86 21.22
N THR A 24 12.30 1.67 20.71
CA THR A 24 11.28 1.43 19.69
C THR A 24 9.95 1.14 20.36
N VAL A 25 8.90 1.85 19.91
CA VAL A 25 7.50 1.56 20.24
C VAL A 25 6.72 1.68 18.95
N HIS A 26 6.29 0.54 18.41
CA HIS A 26 5.57 0.49 17.15
C HIS A 26 4.21 1.21 17.26
N ASN A 27 3.80 1.84 16.18
CA ASN A 27 2.44 2.37 16.09
C ASN A 27 1.44 1.21 16.05
N ALA A 28 0.24 1.47 16.52
CA ALA A 28 -0.90 0.58 16.43
C ALA A 28 -2.00 1.22 15.58
N VAL A 29 -2.89 0.41 15.07
CA VAL A 29 -4.14 0.86 14.45
C VAL A 29 -5.29 0.63 15.41
N TYR A 30 -6.27 1.53 15.37
CA TYR A 30 -7.51 1.30 16.09
C TYR A 30 -8.29 0.17 15.40
N PRO A 31 -8.99 -0.68 16.17
CA PRO A 31 -9.95 -1.61 15.60
C PRO A 31 -10.96 -0.87 14.72
N LEU A 32 -11.36 -1.49 13.61
CA LEU A 32 -12.42 -0.96 12.76
C LEU A 32 -13.66 -0.65 13.60
N LYS A 33 -14.22 0.54 13.43
CA LYS A 33 -15.50 0.90 14.05
C LYS A 33 -16.56 -0.13 13.65
N LYS A 34 -17.44 -0.50 14.59
CA LYS A 34 -18.49 -1.48 14.34
C LYS A 34 -19.31 -1.16 13.08
N GLU A 35 -19.70 0.09 12.92
CA GLU A 35 -20.44 0.60 11.77
C GLU A 35 -19.73 0.43 10.41
N TRP A 36 -18.38 0.29 10.43
CA TRP A 36 -17.57 0.07 9.24
C TRP A 36 -17.25 -1.40 8.98
N GLN A 37 -17.36 -2.24 10.02
CA GLN A 37 -17.21 -3.69 9.88
C GLN A 37 -18.29 -4.28 8.97
N ASP A 38 -19.52 -3.73 9.03
CA ASP A 38 -20.68 -4.16 8.27
C ASP A 38 -20.67 -3.68 6.80
N ILE A 39 -19.72 -2.82 6.39
CA ILE A 39 -19.55 -2.45 4.98
C ILE A 39 -19.19 -3.73 4.20
N PRO A 40 -20.03 -4.16 3.25
CA PRO A 40 -19.74 -5.38 2.50
C PRO A 40 -18.49 -5.17 1.62
N ARG A 41 -17.66 -6.20 1.55
CA ARG A 41 -16.61 -6.23 0.53
C ARG A 41 -17.24 -6.62 -0.79
N PRO A 42 -17.04 -5.84 -1.88
CA PRO A 42 -17.49 -6.24 -3.21
C PRO A 42 -16.87 -7.57 -3.64
N ASP A 43 -17.64 -8.41 -4.31
CA ASP A 43 -17.11 -9.61 -4.95
C ASP A 43 -16.60 -9.25 -6.35
N HIS A 44 -15.27 -9.25 -6.49
CA HIS A 44 -14.59 -8.97 -7.75
C HIS A 44 -14.17 -10.26 -8.49
N ARG A 45 -14.66 -11.45 -8.08
CA ARG A 45 -14.40 -12.69 -8.82
C ARG A 45 -15.03 -12.63 -10.20
N GLY A 46 -14.20 -12.85 -11.22
CA GLY A 46 -14.62 -12.72 -12.62
C GLY A 46 -14.91 -11.31 -13.11
N LYS A 47 -14.61 -10.28 -12.28
CA LYS A 47 -14.74 -8.86 -12.61
C LYS A 47 -13.38 -8.18 -12.69
N GLU A 48 -13.40 -6.92 -13.06
CA GLU A 48 -12.23 -6.04 -13.05
C GLU A 48 -11.68 -5.88 -11.62
N LYS A 49 -10.38 -6.11 -11.45
CA LYS A 49 -9.70 -6.00 -10.14
C LYS A 49 -9.29 -4.56 -9.86
N VAL A 50 -9.23 -4.21 -8.58
CA VAL A 50 -8.86 -2.86 -8.12
C VAL A 50 -7.56 -2.92 -7.32
N VAL A 51 -6.55 -2.16 -7.75
CA VAL A 51 -5.26 -2.02 -7.07
C VAL A 51 -5.11 -0.59 -6.57
N THR A 52 -4.90 -0.41 -5.28
CA THR A 52 -4.94 0.92 -4.65
C THR A 52 -3.60 1.31 -4.02
N PHE A 53 -3.17 2.52 -4.34
CA PHE A 53 -2.23 3.33 -3.59
C PHE A 53 -3.03 4.34 -2.76
N LEU A 54 -2.74 4.46 -1.47
CA LEU A 54 -3.41 5.42 -0.59
C LEU A 54 -2.39 6.11 0.31
N GLY A 55 -2.30 7.43 0.20
CA GLY A 55 -1.39 8.23 1.00
C GLY A 55 -1.05 9.59 0.38
N ARG A 56 -0.05 10.26 0.95
CA ARG A 56 0.46 11.49 0.35
C ARG A 56 1.15 11.17 -0.98
N ILE A 57 0.83 11.94 -2.02
CA ILE A 57 1.43 11.76 -3.36
C ILE A 57 2.68 12.63 -3.43
N THR A 58 3.77 12.13 -2.84
CA THR A 58 5.07 12.79 -2.70
C THR A 58 6.19 11.80 -3.01
N MET A 59 7.39 12.29 -3.32
CA MET A 59 8.55 11.44 -3.62
C MET A 59 8.83 10.38 -2.55
N GLN A 60 8.62 10.71 -1.27
CA GLN A 60 8.80 9.77 -0.16
C GLN A 60 7.93 8.52 -0.27
N LYS A 61 6.74 8.66 -0.85
CA LYS A 61 5.76 7.56 -0.98
C LYS A 61 5.93 6.76 -2.28
N GLY A 62 6.78 7.21 -3.20
CA GLY A 62 7.12 6.50 -4.43
C GLY A 62 5.95 6.29 -5.40
N PRO A 63 5.11 7.31 -5.67
CA PRO A 63 3.96 7.16 -6.55
C PRO A 63 4.34 6.81 -7.98
N GLU A 64 5.52 7.23 -8.45
CA GLU A 64 6.05 6.89 -9.78
C GLU A 64 6.29 5.38 -9.92
N TYR A 65 6.78 4.69 -8.88
CA TYR A 65 6.97 3.24 -8.93
C TYR A 65 5.64 2.51 -9.08
N PHE A 66 4.58 3.05 -8.47
CA PHE A 66 3.23 2.50 -8.62
C PHE A 66 2.71 2.65 -10.07
N ILE A 67 2.89 3.82 -10.70
CA ILE A 67 2.50 4.05 -12.11
C ILE A 67 3.29 3.14 -13.06
N GLU A 68 4.60 3.02 -12.87
CA GLU A 68 5.43 2.18 -13.74
C GLU A 68 5.10 0.69 -13.59
N ALA A 69 4.86 0.22 -12.36
CA ALA A 69 4.39 -1.15 -12.14
C ALA A 69 3.01 -1.39 -12.77
N ALA A 70 2.09 -0.43 -12.64
CA ALA A 70 0.77 -0.49 -13.27
C ALA A 70 0.88 -0.60 -14.79
N ASN A 71 1.77 0.19 -15.41
CA ASN A 71 2.04 0.11 -16.84
C ASN A 71 2.48 -1.31 -17.25
N MET A 72 3.41 -1.91 -16.52
CA MET A 72 3.86 -3.28 -16.77
C MET A 72 2.74 -4.33 -16.62
N VAL A 73 1.91 -4.19 -15.59
CA VAL A 73 0.76 -5.07 -15.36
C VAL A 73 -0.26 -4.95 -16.49
N LEU A 74 -0.56 -3.72 -16.94
CA LEU A 74 -1.55 -3.45 -17.98
C LEU A 74 -1.11 -3.91 -19.39
N HIS A 75 0.19 -4.16 -19.59
CA HIS A 75 0.69 -4.86 -20.78
C HIS A 75 0.38 -6.38 -20.77
N ARG A 76 0.15 -6.97 -19.59
CA ARG A 76 -0.19 -8.40 -19.43
C ARG A 76 -1.70 -8.63 -19.38
N THR A 77 -2.45 -7.72 -18.77
CA THR A 77 -3.91 -7.80 -18.62
C THR A 77 -4.53 -6.43 -18.49
N ARG A 78 -5.67 -6.22 -19.16
CA ARG A 78 -6.46 -4.98 -19.04
C ARG A 78 -7.59 -5.11 -18.02
N ASN A 79 -7.71 -6.25 -17.33
CA ASN A 79 -8.79 -6.52 -16.37
C ASN A 79 -8.45 -6.02 -14.95
N ILE A 80 -7.67 -4.92 -14.87
CA ILE A 80 -7.26 -4.29 -13.62
C ILE A 80 -7.43 -2.78 -13.76
N ARG A 81 -7.98 -2.16 -12.71
CA ARG A 81 -8.00 -0.71 -12.49
C ARG A 81 -7.07 -0.33 -11.36
N PHE A 82 -6.54 0.86 -11.45
CA PHE A 82 -5.67 1.43 -10.44
C PHE A 82 -6.32 2.66 -9.81
N CYS A 83 -6.25 2.74 -8.49
CA CYS A 83 -6.71 3.89 -7.71
C CYS A 83 -5.52 4.53 -7.02
N MET A 84 -5.27 5.82 -7.27
CA MET A 84 -4.27 6.58 -6.53
C MET A 84 -4.98 7.63 -5.68
N ALA A 85 -5.29 7.24 -4.42
CA ALA A 85 -6.01 8.07 -3.48
C ALA A 85 -5.07 8.89 -2.61
N GLY A 86 -5.29 10.20 -2.57
CA GLY A 86 -4.50 11.12 -1.77
C GLY A 86 -4.29 12.48 -2.44
N SER A 87 -3.43 13.27 -1.84
CA SER A 87 -2.99 14.56 -2.37
C SER A 87 -1.50 14.75 -2.10
N GLY A 88 -0.88 15.63 -2.85
CA GLY A 88 0.55 15.93 -2.72
C GLY A 88 1.07 16.70 -3.92
N ASP A 89 2.31 17.13 -3.81
CA ASP A 89 3.02 17.93 -4.81
C ASP A 89 3.30 17.19 -6.13
N MET A 90 3.22 15.85 -6.12
CA MET A 90 3.43 15.03 -7.32
C MET A 90 2.12 14.60 -8.01
N LEU A 91 0.92 14.98 -7.52
CA LEU A 91 -0.35 14.50 -8.09
C LEU A 91 -0.47 14.80 -9.58
N ASP A 92 -0.25 16.05 -9.99
CA ASP A 92 -0.37 16.46 -11.40
C ASP A 92 0.67 15.73 -12.28
N GLN A 93 1.89 15.53 -11.75
CA GLN A 93 2.93 14.76 -12.41
C GLN A 93 2.51 13.30 -12.62
N MET A 94 1.87 12.67 -11.63
CA MET A 94 1.40 11.28 -11.74
C MET A 94 0.26 11.13 -12.75
N ILE A 95 -0.67 12.09 -12.79
CA ILE A 95 -1.73 12.12 -13.83
C ILE A 95 -1.10 12.22 -15.21
N TYR A 96 -0.13 13.13 -15.37
CA TYR A 96 0.59 13.29 -16.64
C TYR A 96 1.36 12.02 -17.03
N LEU A 97 2.09 11.40 -16.08
CA LEU A 97 2.84 10.17 -16.31
C LEU A 97 1.92 9.01 -16.75
N ALA A 98 0.75 8.86 -16.12
CA ALA A 98 -0.24 7.86 -16.53
C ALA A 98 -0.74 8.10 -17.96
N ALA A 99 -0.94 9.35 -18.36
CA ALA A 99 -1.32 9.72 -19.71
C ALA A 99 -0.18 9.46 -20.71
N GLU A 100 1.04 9.80 -20.36
CA GLU A 100 2.25 9.54 -21.20
C GLU A 100 2.46 8.03 -21.43
N ARG A 101 2.19 7.20 -20.43
CA ARG A 101 2.24 5.73 -20.56
C ARG A 101 1.02 5.14 -21.27
N GLY A 102 0.02 5.95 -21.65
CA GLY A 102 -1.19 5.50 -22.34
C GLY A 102 -2.11 4.63 -21.48
N ILE A 103 -2.08 4.80 -20.15
CA ILE A 103 -2.85 4.02 -19.18
C ILE A 103 -3.81 4.85 -18.32
N ALA A 104 -3.98 6.14 -18.64
CA ALA A 104 -4.85 7.03 -17.85
C ALA A 104 -6.31 6.56 -17.78
N ASP A 105 -6.80 5.85 -18.81
CA ASP A 105 -8.14 5.25 -18.84
C ASP A 105 -8.33 4.13 -17.78
N ARG A 106 -7.24 3.66 -17.18
CA ARG A 106 -7.22 2.62 -16.15
C ARG A 106 -6.94 3.16 -14.75
N PHE A 107 -6.74 4.47 -14.63
CA PHE A 107 -6.49 5.13 -13.36
C PHE A 107 -7.69 5.93 -12.88
N HIS A 108 -7.91 5.90 -11.57
CA HIS A 108 -8.81 6.78 -10.84
C HIS A 108 -8.01 7.56 -9.81
N PHE A 109 -8.17 8.88 -9.81
CA PHE A 109 -7.54 9.81 -8.87
C PHE A 109 -8.62 10.53 -8.05
N PRO A 110 -9.14 9.92 -6.98
CA PRO A 110 -10.27 10.47 -6.22
C PRO A 110 -9.90 11.69 -5.37
N GLY A 111 -8.60 11.99 -5.23
CA GLY A 111 -8.13 13.02 -4.32
C GLY A 111 -8.00 12.53 -2.88
N PHE A 112 -8.03 13.46 -1.93
CA PHE A 112 -7.84 13.18 -0.52
C PHE A 112 -9.10 12.58 0.12
N MET A 113 -8.94 11.47 0.83
CA MET A 113 -10.03 10.74 1.50
C MET A 113 -9.89 10.82 3.03
N ARG A 114 -11.01 10.72 3.75
CA ARG A 114 -11.06 10.74 5.23
C ARG A 114 -12.04 9.72 5.79
N GLY A 115 -11.68 9.23 6.98
CA GLY A 115 -12.59 8.42 7.79
C GLY A 115 -13.18 7.24 7.02
N LYS A 116 -14.50 7.19 6.87
CA LYS A 116 -15.23 6.10 6.21
C LYS A 116 -14.80 5.88 4.76
N GLU A 117 -14.52 6.94 4.00
CA GLU A 117 -14.12 6.86 2.60
C GLU A 117 -12.83 6.04 2.41
N VAL A 118 -11.88 6.17 3.35
CA VAL A 118 -10.64 5.38 3.36
C VAL A 118 -10.96 3.89 3.47
N TYR A 119 -11.84 3.52 4.39
CA TYR A 119 -12.19 2.10 4.61
C TYR A 119 -13.02 1.54 3.46
N GLU A 120 -13.93 2.33 2.88
CA GLU A 120 -14.68 1.94 1.69
C GLU A 120 -13.73 1.68 0.52
N CYS A 121 -12.79 2.59 0.28
CA CYS A 121 -11.77 2.44 -0.75
C CYS A 121 -10.90 1.18 -0.52
N LEU A 122 -10.43 0.95 0.71
CA LEU A 122 -9.63 -0.23 1.04
C LEU A 122 -10.43 -1.53 0.91
N LYS A 123 -11.70 -1.55 1.32
CA LYS A 123 -12.59 -2.73 1.16
C LYS A 123 -12.93 -3.01 -0.30
N ASP A 124 -13.01 -1.98 -1.14
CA ASP A 124 -13.23 -2.13 -2.59
C ASP A 124 -11.95 -2.58 -3.33
N SER A 125 -10.80 -2.56 -2.67
CA SER A 125 -9.52 -2.90 -3.28
C SER A 125 -9.22 -4.40 -3.20
N ASP A 126 -8.69 -4.98 -4.29
CA ASP A 126 -8.14 -6.34 -4.30
C ASP A 126 -6.69 -6.37 -3.81
N VAL A 127 -5.94 -5.29 -4.01
CA VAL A 127 -4.55 -5.16 -3.56
C VAL A 127 -4.30 -3.73 -3.10
N TYR A 128 -3.67 -3.60 -1.95
CA TYR A 128 -3.10 -2.33 -1.49
C TYR A 128 -1.60 -2.31 -1.74
N VAL A 129 -1.06 -1.19 -2.23
CA VAL A 129 0.36 -1.03 -2.57
C VAL A 129 0.95 0.19 -1.88
N MET A 130 2.06 0.00 -1.16
CA MET A 130 2.85 1.08 -0.55
C MET A 130 4.33 0.96 -0.95
N PRO A 131 4.73 1.52 -2.10
CA PRO A 131 6.10 1.45 -2.62
C PRO A 131 6.97 2.58 -2.07
N SER A 132 6.86 2.88 -0.78
CA SER A 132 7.53 4.02 -0.16
C SER A 132 9.05 3.90 -0.21
N VAL A 133 9.72 4.97 -0.63
CA VAL A 133 11.18 5.10 -0.63
C VAL A 133 11.72 5.11 0.80
N SER A 134 10.99 5.76 1.71
CA SER A 134 11.31 5.81 3.13
C SER A 134 10.04 6.04 3.92
N GLU A 135 9.69 5.10 4.78
CA GLU A 135 8.49 5.19 5.61
C GLU A 135 8.85 4.88 7.06
N PRO A 136 8.75 5.86 7.97
CA PRO A 136 9.08 5.64 9.38
C PRO A 136 8.32 4.48 10.01
N PHE A 137 7.04 4.31 9.66
CA PHE A 137 6.24 3.16 10.07
C PHE A 137 5.30 2.70 8.96
N GLY A 138 4.25 3.47 8.63
CA GLY A 138 3.21 3.14 7.64
C GLY A 138 2.00 2.48 8.28
N ILE A 139 0.95 3.25 8.58
CA ILE A 139 -0.30 2.75 9.17
C ILE A 139 -1.23 2.17 8.11
N SER A 140 -1.24 2.74 6.91
CA SER A 140 -2.18 2.36 5.84
C SER A 140 -2.16 0.87 5.45
N PRO A 141 -1.00 0.15 5.43
CA PRO A 141 -1.01 -1.30 5.19
C PRO A 141 -1.78 -2.06 6.27
N LEU A 142 -1.67 -1.64 7.53
CA LEU A 142 -2.40 -2.26 8.64
C LEU A 142 -3.91 -2.03 8.48
N GLU A 143 -4.32 -0.81 8.11
CA GLU A 143 -5.72 -0.49 7.82
C GLU A 143 -6.26 -1.32 6.64
N ALA A 144 -5.46 -1.50 5.58
CA ALA A 144 -5.82 -2.33 4.43
C ALA A 144 -6.01 -3.80 4.84
N MET A 145 -5.06 -4.36 5.60
CA MET A 145 -5.12 -5.74 6.07
C MET A 145 -6.29 -5.98 7.04
N GLN A 146 -6.63 -4.98 7.90
CA GLN A 146 -7.86 -5.03 8.71
C GLN A 146 -9.13 -5.13 7.83
N CYS A 147 -9.13 -4.50 6.68
CA CYS A 147 -10.20 -4.59 5.69
C CYS A 147 -10.21 -5.94 4.93
N GLY A 148 -9.22 -6.80 5.15
CA GLY A 148 -9.01 -8.03 4.39
C GLY A 148 -8.45 -7.78 3.00
N THR A 149 -7.72 -6.70 2.81
CA THR A 149 -7.09 -6.35 1.53
C THR A 149 -5.61 -6.70 1.59
N PRO A 150 -5.15 -7.67 0.76
CA PRO A 150 -3.75 -8.03 0.64
C PRO A 150 -2.87 -6.82 0.41
N SER A 151 -1.73 -6.75 1.09
CA SER A 151 -0.82 -5.61 1.02
C SER A 151 0.52 -5.98 0.42
N ILE A 152 1.03 -5.11 -0.46
CA ILE A 152 2.40 -5.12 -0.97
C ILE A 152 3.09 -3.87 -0.44
N ILE A 153 4.20 -4.04 0.27
CA ILE A 153 4.90 -2.94 0.92
C ILE A 153 6.39 -2.94 0.58
N SER A 154 6.99 -1.76 0.66
CA SER A 154 8.46 -1.69 0.56
C SER A 154 9.11 -2.18 1.85
N LYS A 155 10.26 -2.84 1.73
CA LYS A 155 11.12 -3.23 2.85
C LYS A 155 11.66 -2.01 3.62
N GLN A 156 11.67 -0.84 2.97
CA GLN A 156 12.10 0.43 3.53
C GLN A 156 11.02 1.13 4.38
N SER A 157 10.07 0.35 4.88
CA SER A 157 8.97 0.78 5.73
C SER A 157 9.07 0.15 7.11
N GLY A 158 8.87 0.94 8.17
CA GLY A 158 8.96 0.42 9.54
C GLY A 158 7.91 -0.65 9.86
N CYS A 159 6.74 -0.62 9.24
CA CYS A 159 5.73 -1.68 9.42
C CYS A 159 6.20 -3.03 8.83
N ALA A 160 7.18 -3.05 7.93
CA ALA A 160 7.75 -4.29 7.41
C ALA A 160 8.43 -5.15 8.51
N GLU A 161 8.76 -4.55 9.65
CA GLU A 161 9.34 -5.25 10.80
C GLU A 161 8.34 -6.19 11.47
N ILE A 162 7.07 -5.80 11.50
CA ILE A 162 6.01 -6.48 12.25
C ILE A 162 5.03 -7.25 11.38
N LEU A 163 4.74 -6.78 10.17
CA LEU A 163 3.83 -7.46 9.26
C LEU A 163 4.50 -8.70 8.68
N THR A 164 3.85 -9.86 8.76
CA THR A 164 4.35 -11.14 8.25
C THR A 164 3.57 -11.64 7.04
N ASN A 165 2.28 -11.37 6.99
CA ASN A 165 1.35 -11.87 5.97
C ASN A 165 1.09 -10.81 4.88
N CYS A 166 2.16 -10.22 4.37
CA CYS A 166 2.16 -9.29 3.24
C CYS A 166 3.35 -9.56 2.32
N ILE A 167 3.30 -9.09 1.08
CA ILE A 167 4.45 -9.18 0.18
C ILE A 167 5.37 -7.97 0.44
N LYS A 168 6.65 -8.24 0.66
CA LYS A 168 7.68 -7.23 0.91
C LYS A 168 8.70 -7.21 -0.21
N MET A 169 8.96 -6.03 -0.77
CA MET A 169 9.86 -5.86 -1.89
C MET A 169 10.70 -4.58 -1.74
N ASP A 170 11.76 -4.45 -2.50
CA ASP A 170 12.50 -3.21 -2.57
C ASP A 170 11.74 -2.21 -3.46
N TYR A 171 11.58 -0.94 -3.02
CA TYR A 171 10.75 0.05 -3.72
C TYR A 171 11.18 0.30 -5.17
N TRP A 172 12.47 0.14 -5.47
CA TRP A 172 13.02 0.33 -6.83
C TRP A 172 12.83 -0.87 -7.75
N ASP A 173 12.43 -2.03 -7.22
CA ASP A 173 12.20 -3.24 -8.02
C ASP A 173 10.78 -3.24 -8.59
N ILE A 174 10.62 -2.45 -9.67
CA ILE A 174 9.33 -2.28 -10.36
C ILE A 174 8.85 -3.62 -10.94
N HIS A 175 9.77 -4.49 -11.38
CA HIS A 175 9.43 -5.81 -11.91
C HIS A 175 8.82 -6.70 -10.83
N ALA A 176 9.45 -6.78 -9.66
CA ALA A 176 8.92 -7.53 -8.54
C ALA A 176 7.57 -6.98 -8.07
N LEU A 177 7.40 -5.64 -8.08
CA LEU A 177 6.12 -5.00 -7.76
C LEU A 177 5.02 -5.39 -8.75
N ALA A 178 5.30 -5.31 -10.06
CA ALA A 178 4.36 -5.69 -11.10
C ALA A 178 3.98 -7.17 -11.03
N ASP A 179 4.96 -8.05 -10.79
CA ASP A 179 4.73 -9.49 -10.64
C ASP A 179 3.88 -9.81 -9.40
N ALA A 180 4.13 -9.15 -8.27
CA ALA A 180 3.35 -9.31 -7.05
C ALA A 180 1.88 -8.86 -7.25
N ILE A 181 1.67 -7.68 -7.86
CA ILE A 181 0.33 -7.18 -8.19
C ILE A 181 -0.40 -8.20 -9.10
N TYR A 182 0.24 -8.60 -10.20
CA TYR A 182 -0.34 -9.54 -11.14
C TYR A 182 -0.69 -10.87 -10.48
N SER A 183 0.21 -11.40 -9.66
CA SER A 183 0.02 -12.69 -8.99
C SER A 183 -1.18 -12.67 -8.03
N ILE A 184 -1.35 -11.63 -7.22
CA ILE A 184 -2.49 -11.53 -6.30
C ILE A 184 -3.79 -11.35 -7.10
N CYS A 185 -3.80 -10.52 -8.15
CA CYS A 185 -4.99 -10.25 -8.94
C CYS A 185 -5.46 -11.46 -9.76
N CYS A 186 -4.53 -12.34 -10.18
CA CYS A 186 -4.81 -13.48 -11.06
C CYS A 186 -4.87 -14.83 -10.32
N ASN A 187 -4.59 -14.88 -9.03
CA ASN A 187 -4.59 -16.11 -8.24
C ASN A 187 -5.50 -15.94 -7.00
N GLU A 188 -6.72 -16.46 -7.10
CA GLU A 188 -7.73 -16.37 -6.02
C GLU A 188 -7.24 -17.02 -4.72
N SER A 189 -6.53 -18.15 -4.79
CA SER A 189 -6.02 -18.83 -3.60
C SER A 189 -4.97 -18.00 -2.87
N LEU A 190 -4.10 -17.30 -3.61
CA LEU A 190 -3.12 -16.39 -3.02
C LEU A 190 -3.82 -15.18 -2.39
N PHE A 191 -4.80 -14.62 -3.09
CA PHE A 191 -5.62 -13.52 -2.57
C PHE A 191 -6.30 -13.92 -1.27
N ASP A 192 -7.04 -15.04 -1.26
CA ASP A 192 -7.79 -15.53 -0.09
C ASP A 192 -6.84 -15.82 1.09
N TYR A 193 -5.68 -16.43 0.83
CA TYR A 193 -4.67 -16.67 1.86
C TYR A 193 -4.20 -15.36 2.50
N LEU A 194 -3.76 -14.38 1.71
CA LEU A 194 -3.26 -13.11 2.22
C LEU A 194 -4.37 -12.28 2.90
N ALA A 195 -5.59 -12.32 2.39
CA ALA A 195 -6.73 -11.62 2.97
C ALA A 195 -7.14 -12.18 4.35
N VAL A 196 -7.00 -13.48 4.57
CA VAL A 196 -7.32 -14.14 5.84
C VAL A 196 -6.15 -14.03 6.82
N GLU A 197 -4.95 -14.43 6.39
CA GLU A 197 -3.77 -14.46 7.25
C GLU A 197 -3.32 -13.06 7.64
N GLY A 198 -3.44 -12.07 6.72
CA GLY A 198 -3.11 -10.69 7.01
C GLY A 198 -3.85 -10.11 8.22
N LYS A 199 -5.07 -10.57 8.49
CA LYS A 199 -5.83 -10.13 9.67
C LYS A 199 -5.26 -10.64 10.99
N LYS A 200 -4.32 -11.56 10.97
CA LYS A 200 -3.69 -12.13 12.18
C LYS A 200 -2.46 -11.34 12.63
N ASP A 201 -2.02 -10.37 11.84
CA ASP A 201 -0.85 -9.55 12.14
C ASP A 201 -1.16 -8.42 13.19
N PHE A 202 -2.39 -8.39 13.74
CA PHE A 202 -2.84 -7.39 14.74
C PHE A 202 -3.30 -8.02 16.02
#